data_36ed00f8b5da7aa162e563a173d14ff7
#
_entry.id   36ed00f8b5da7aa162e563a173d14ff7
#
_cell.length_a   1.000
_cell.length_b   1.000
_cell.length_c   1.000
_cell.angle_alpha   90.00
_cell.angle_beta   90.00
_cell.angle_gamma   90.00
#
_symmetry.space_group_name_H-M   'P 1'
#
loop_
_entity.id
_entity.type
_entity.pdbx_description
1 polymer ?
#
loop_
_entity_poly.entity_id
_entity_poly.type
_entity_poly.pdbx_seq_one_letter_code
_entity_poly.pdbx_strand_id
1 'polypeptide(L)'
;MLKKWMLYSAAALALFTATGCDMDDDDDDRLTYVPSGVEETFRAMYPRATSVSWSDRSGYLVADFREDGTAAQAWFAPAGEWHMTDTDIRYAELPQAVRTAFETGDYASWRVDDVDLLSRRGLETVYSIEVERGESEYELLYAEDGILLSALPDTDGGDHADMLPSNLPQGVQSYLSQHYPDARVVDTEFERGVYEVEIVDGRTVRELLFDADGNWLETRTEVRVSSLPAAVLDAVRTSEYGSWQIEDADLVQTPDGEWYEVELEEPRTDREARLRVRADGTIL
;
A
#
# COMPACT_ATOMS: atom_id res chain seq x y z
N MET A 1 13.23 5.51 3.38
CA MET A 1 11.84 5.28 3.81
C MET A 1 10.97 5.17 2.59
N LEU A 2 10.33 4.03 2.37
CA LEU A 2 9.34 3.88 1.30
C LEU A 2 8.09 4.66 1.72
N LYS A 3 7.80 5.76 1.05
CA LYS A 3 6.54 6.50 1.23
C LYS A 3 5.62 6.19 0.05
N LYS A 4 4.44 5.65 0.32
CA LYS A 4 3.34 5.65 -0.64
C LYS A 4 3.04 7.11 -0.99
N TRP A 5 3.15 7.46 -2.26
CA TRP A 5 2.95 8.84 -2.72
C TRP A 5 1.46 9.16 -2.73
N MET A 6 0.94 9.68 -1.62
CA MET A 6 -0.36 10.35 -1.67
C MET A 6 -0.20 11.68 -2.39
N LEU A 7 -0.94 11.87 -3.46
CA LEU A 7 -1.17 13.19 -4.08
C LEU A 7 -1.91 14.08 -3.08
N TYR A 8 -1.19 14.77 -2.20
CA TYR A 8 -1.77 15.77 -1.32
C TYR A 8 -2.22 16.98 -2.15
N SER A 9 -3.46 16.94 -2.61
CA SER A 9 -4.17 18.17 -2.98
C SER A 9 -4.78 18.72 -1.71
N ALA A 10 -4.31 19.91 -1.30
CA ALA A 10 -4.88 20.64 -0.18
C ALA A 10 -6.39 20.86 -0.39
N ALA A 11 -7.22 20.03 0.19
CA ALA A 11 -8.67 20.24 0.25
C ALA A 11 -8.96 21.22 1.39
N ALA A 12 -9.52 22.37 1.03
CA ALA A 12 -9.99 23.36 1.97
C ALA A 12 -11.04 22.77 2.90
N LEU A 13 -10.74 22.79 4.20
CA LEU A 13 -11.62 22.38 5.29
C LEU A 13 -12.84 23.32 5.35
N ALA A 14 -14.00 22.87 4.91
CA ALA A 14 -15.27 23.51 5.21
C ALA A 14 -15.76 22.98 6.56
N LEU A 15 -15.65 23.82 7.58
CA LEU A 15 -16.23 23.60 8.90
C LEU A 15 -17.77 23.54 8.80
N PHE A 16 -18.33 22.36 8.91
CA PHE A 16 -19.73 22.19 9.29
C PHE A 16 -19.79 21.87 10.78
N THR A 17 -20.24 22.85 11.56
CA THR A 17 -20.64 22.62 12.96
C THR A 17 -22.03 21.97 12.94
N ALA A 18 -22.10 20.68 13.21
CA ALA A 18 -23.31 20.00 13.61
C ALA A 18 -23.17 19.59 15.08
N THR A 19 -24.06 20.17 15.87
CA THR A 19 -24.22 19.86 17.29
C THR A 19 -24.82 18.50 17.50
N GLY A 20 -24.18 17.70 18.31
CA GLY A 20 -24.68 16.76 19.31
C GLY A 20 -25.64 15.67 18.90
N CYS A 21 -25.19 14.45 19.12
CA CYS A 21 -25.88 13.50 20.03
C CYS A 21 -24.89 12.32 20.20
N ASP A 22 -24.47 12.14 21.44
CA ASP A 22 -23.88 10.88 21.90
C ASP A 22 -24.92 9.79 21.67
N MET A 23 -24.61 8.83 20.81
CA MET A 23 -25.21 7.51 20.78
C MET A 23 -24.05 6.54 20.64
N ASP A 24 -23.87 5.72 21.65
CA ASP A 24 -23.07 4.51 21.58
C ASP A 24 -23.73 3.59 20.54
N ASP A 25 -23.20 3.54 19.32
CA ASP A 25 -23.70 2.72 18.20
C ASP A 25 -22.66 1.69 17.75
N ASP A 26 -22.19 0.85 18.70
CA ASP A 26 -21.30 -0.27 18.36
C ASP A 26 -22.02 -1.53 17.83
N ASP A 27 -23.36 -1.51 17.62
CA ASP A 27 -24.16 -2.68 17.23
C ASP A 27 -24.97 -2.55 15.94
N ASP A 28 -24.93 -1.41 15.24
CA ASP A 28 -25.88 -1.13 14.13
C ASP A 28 -25.43 -1.62 12.74
N ASP A 29 -24.16 -1.99 12.54
CA ASP A 29 -23.63 -2.45 11.23
C ASP A 29 -23.80 -3.96 11.00
N ARG A 30 -24.33 -4.69 11.99
CA ARG A 30 -24.48 -6.14 11.91
C ARG A 30 -25.63 -6.56 11.01
N LEU A 31 -25.30 -7.24 9.91
CA LEU A 31 -26.29 -7.73 8.97
C LEU A 31 -27.08 -8.93 9.53
N THR A 32 -28.42 -8.85 9.45
CA THR A 32 -29.30 -9.98 9.75
C THR A 32 -29.63 -10.84 8.52
N TYR A 33 -29.26 -10.38 7.34
CA TYR A 33 -29.47 -11.08 6.07
C TYR A 33 -28.25 -10.94 5.17
N VAL A 34 -27.75 -12.06 4.67
CA VAL A 34 -26.65 -12.15 3.69
C VAL A 34 -27.19 -12.85 2.45
N PRO A 35 -26.92 -12.35 1.23
CA PRO A 35 -27.31 -13.04 -0.01
C PRO A 35 -26.77 -14.46 -0.06
N SER A 36 -27.59 -15.42 -0.52
CA SER A 36 -27.20 -16.84 -0.53
C SER A 36 -25.93 -17.13 -1.33
N GLY A 37 -25.68 -16.40 -2.43
CA GLY A 37 -24.44 -16.54 -3.22
C GLY A 37 -23.17 -16.16 -2.45
N VAL A 38 -23.27 -15.14 -1.58
CA VAL A 38 -22.15 -14.75 -0.68
C VAL A 38 -21.91 -15.83 0.35
N GLU A 39 -22.99 -16.30 1.03
CA GLU A 39 -22.87 -17.39 2.00
C GLU A 39 -22.33 -18.69 1.41
N GLU A 40 -22.74 -19.02 0.18
CA GLU A 40 -22.25 -20.22 -0.52
C GLU A 40 -20.74 -20.12 -0.81
N THR A 41 -20.30 -18.96 -1.32
CA THR A 41 -18.87 -18.72 -1.55
C THR A 41 -18.08 -18.77 -0.25
N PHE A 42 -18.55 -18.08 0.79
CA PHE A 42 -17.92 -18.08 2.11
C PHE A 42 -17.77 -19.49 2.67
N ARG A 43 -18.85 -20.27 2.70
CA ARG A 43 -18.82 -21.64 3.23
C ARG A 43 -17.94 -22.61 2.41
N ALA A 44 -17.82 -22.35 1.10
CA ALA A 44 -16.93 -23.12 0.24
C ALA A 44 -15.46 -22.82 0.53
N MET A 45 -15.13 -21.55 0.80
CA MET A 45 -13.76 -21.11 1.12
C MET A 45 -13.37 -21.45 2.56
N TYR A 46 -14.29 -21.28 3.53
CA TYR A 46 -14.04 -21.43 4.97
C TYR A 46 -14.96 -22.47 5.61
N PRO A 47 -14.82 -23.74 5.27
CA PRO A 47 -15.75 -24.80 5.72
C PRO A 47 -15.67 -25.07 7.22
N ARG A 48 -14.63 -24.60 7.91
CA ARG A 48 -14.45 -24.77 9.36
C ARG A 48 -14.67 -23.46 10.14
N ALA A 49 -15.18 -22.42 9.47
CA ALA A 49 -15.43 -21.15 10.10
C ALA A 49 -16.42 -21.27 11.27
N THR A 50 -16.10 -20.59 12.35
CA THR A 50 -16.91 -20.48 13.56
C THR A 50 -17.05 -19.03 13.98
N SER A 51 -18.05 -18.70 14.84
CA SER A 51 -18.27 -17.33 15.34
C SER A 51 -18.45 -16.30 14.22
N VAL A 52 -19.14 -16.67 13.16
CA VAL A 52 -19.33 -15.83 11.98
C VAL A 52 -20.30 -14.69 12.28
N SER A 53 -19.89 -13.47 12.01
CA SER A 53 -20.76 -12.29 11.96
C SER A 53 -20.55 -11.54 10.66
N TRP A 54 -21.56 -10.80 10.22
CA TRP A 54 -21.54 -10.08 8.96
C TRP A 54 -21.81 -8.61 9.17
N SER A 55 -21.11 -7.75 8.44
CA SER A 55 -21.33 -6.31 8.37
C SER A 55 -21.31 -5.83 6.91
N ASP A 56 -21.82 -4.61 6.67
CA ASP A 56 -21.63 -3.89 5.41
C ASP A 56 -20.58 -2.81 5.65
N ARG A 57 -19.46 -2.87 4.88
CA ARG A 57 -18.42 -1.87 4.91
C ARG A 57 -18.19 -1.36 3.49
N SER A 58 -18.53 -0.12 3.26
CA SER A 58 -18.32 0.56 1.96
C SER A 58 -18.90 -0.20 0.75
N GLY A 59 -20.03 -0.93 0.96
CA GLY A 59 -20.69 -1.71 -0.08
C GLY A 59 -20.15 -3.13 -0.29
N TYR A 60 -19.22 -3.57 0.56
CA TYR A 60 -18.80 -4.96 0.67
C TYR A 60 -19.48 -5.65 1.84
N LEU A 61 -19.80 -6.92 1.66
CA LEU A 61 -20.28 -7.78 2.75
C LEU A 61 -19.04 -8.42 3.41
N VAL A 62 -18.80 -8.05 4.65
CA VAL A 62 -17.61 -8.48 5.40
C VAL A 62 -18.02 -9.53 6.42
N ALA A 63 -17.38 -10.69 6.35
CA ALA A 63 -17.51 -11.75 7.34
C ALA A 63 -16.36 -11.65 8.34
N ASP A 64 -16.67 -11.41 9.62
CA ASP A 64 -15.74 -11.64 10.73
C ASP A 64 -15.94 -13.04 11.25
N PHE A 65 -14.87 -13.84 11.34
CA PHE A 65 -14.98 -15.24 11.74
C PHE A 65 -13.69 -15.77 12.39
N ARG A 66 -13.77 -17.01 12.86
CA ARG A 66 -12.57 -17.77 13.26
C ARG A 66 -12.49 -19.06 12.48
N GLU A 67 -11.32 -19.37 11.93
CA GLU A 67 -11.02 -20.66 11.36
C GLU A 67 -9.84 -21.29 12.10
N ASP A 68 -10.06 -22.52 12.65
CA ASP A 68 -9.08 -23.20 13.51
C ASP A 68 -8.58 -22.38 14.73
N GLY A 69 -9.39 -21.41 15.18
CA GLY A 69 -9.07 -20.53 16.30
C GLY A 69 -8.39 -19.22 15.91
N THR A 70 -7.94 -19.07 14.67
CA THR A 70 -7.36 -17.84 14.11
C THR A 70 -8.49 -16.89 13.70
N ALA A 71 -8.39 -15.62 14.06
CA ALA A 71 -9.34 -14.61 13.64
C ALA A 71 -9.07 -14.23 12.17
N ALA A 72 -10.15 -13.94 11.45
CA ALA A 72 -10.04 -13.49 10.06
C ALA A 72 -11.25 -12.66 9.66
N GLN A 73 -11.06 -11.81 8.67
CA GLN A 73 -12.10 -11.04 7.98
C GLN A 73 -12.05 -11.36 6.49
N ALA A 74 -13.22 -11.52 5.86
CA ALA A 74 -13.29 -11.78 4.42
C ALA A 74 -14.31 -10.86 3.75
N TRP A 75 -13.87 -10.19 2.69
CA TRP A 75 -14.64 -9.20 1.92
C TRP A 75 -15.22 -9.81 0.67
N PHE A 76 -16.52 -9.62 0.46
CA PHE A 76 -17.27 -10.11 -0.70
C PHE A 76 -18.05 -8.97 -1.35
N ALA A 77 -18.04 -8.90 -2.66
CA ALA A 77 -19.03 -8.10 -3.37
C ALA A 77 -20.44 -8.67 -3.14
N PRO A 78 -21.51 -7.84 -3.21
CA PRO A 78 -22.89 -8.31 -3.04
C PRO A 78 -23.31 -9.43 -4.00
N ALA A 79 -22.63 -9.57 -5.13
CA ALA A 79 -22.81 -10.65 -6.11
C ALA A 79 -22.21 -12.01 -5.68
N GLY A 80 -21.45 -12.03 -4.58
CA GLY A 80 -20.83 -13.25 -4.05
C GLY A 80 -19.36 -13.44 -4.46
N GLU A 81 -18.77 -12.45 -5.13
CA GLU A 81 -17.36 -12.49 -5.51
C GLU A 81 -16.48 -12.16 -4.32
N TRP A 82 -15.53 -13.02 -4.01
CA TRP A 82 -14.52 -12.77 -2.97
C TRP A 82 -13.46 -11.79 -3.48
N HIS A 83 -13.06 -10.85 -2.62
CA HIS A 83 -12.04 -9.85 -2.94
C HIS A 83 -10.80 -9.98 -2.08
N MET A 84 -10.95 -10.13 -0.76
CA MET A 84 -9.83 -10.14 0.16
C MET A 84 -10.15 -11.01 1.39
N THR A 85 -9.13 -11.55 1.99
CA THR A 85 -9.15 -12.10 3.34
C THR A 85 -7.94 -11.59 4.08
N ASP A 86 -8.23 -11.01 5.20
CA ASP A 86 -7.29 -10.60 6.21
C ASP A 86 -7.30 -11.65 7.33
N THR A 87 -6.14 -12.10 7.76
CA THR A 87 -5.98 -13.17 8.75
C THR A 87 -4.95 -12.77 9.79
N ASP A 88 -5.38 -12.57 11.04
CA ASP A 88 -4.50 -12.36 12.19
C ASP A 88 -3.61 -13.60 12.38
N ILE A 89 -2.30 -13.43 12.22
CA ILE A 89 -1.33 -14.50 12.36
C ILE A 89 -0.31 -14.17 13.44
N ARG A 90 0.28 -15.18 14.03
CA ARG A 90 1.38 -14.92 15.00
C ARG A 90 2.67 -14.57 14.25
N TYR A 91 3.49 -13.70 14.80
CA TYR A 91 4.82 -13.36 14.27
C TYR A 91 5.66 -14.60 13.89
N ALA A 92 5.53 -15.70 14.65
CA ALA A 92 6.25 -16.95 14.36
C ALA A 92 5.75 -17.66 13.08
N GLU A 93 4.58 -17.32 12.57
CA GLU A 93 3.97 -17.89 11.35
C GLU A 93 4.38 -17.12 10.09
N LEU A 94 4.97 -15.94 10.24
CA LEU A 94 5.58 -15.22 9.12
C LEU A 94 6.61 -16.08 8.36
N PRO A 95 6.72 -15.96 7.05
CA PRO A 95 7.80 -16.54 6.27
C PRO A 95 9.16 -16.14 6.83
N GLN A 96 10.13 -17.05 6.78
CA GLN A 96 11.47 -16.76 7.30
C GLN A 96 12.10 -15.55 6.61
N ALA A 97 11.84 -15.35 5.31
CA ALA A 97 12.37 -14.23 4.56
C ALA A 97 11.85 -12.88 5.11
N VAL A 98 10.53 -12.80 5.40
CA VAL A 98 9.89 -11.62 6.00
C VAL A 98 10.47 -11.35 7.39
N ARG A 99 10.55 -12.37 8.27
CA ARG A 99 11.16 -12.20 9.60
C ARG A 99 12.60 -11.71 9.50
N THR A 100 13.40 -12.29 8.60
CA THR A 100 14.80 -11.88 8.42
C THR A 100 14.89 -10.43 7.93
N ALA A 101 14.03 -10.02 6.99
CA ALA A 101 13.99 -8.67 6.48
C ALA A 101 13.61 -7.67 7.60
N PHE A 102 12.58 -7.97 8.37
CA PHE A 102 12.17 -7.15 9.52
C PHE A 102 13.28 -7.06 10.57
N GLU A 103 13.84 -8.19 11.01
CA GLU A 103 14.86 -8.27 12.08
C GLU A 103 16.18 -7.58 11.71
N THR A 104 16.44 -7.33 10.42
CA THR A 104 17.64 -6.64 9.92
C THR A 104 17.35 -5.26 9.35
N GLY A 105 16.08 -4.84 9.31
CA GLY A 105 15.62 -3.56 8.79
C GLY A 105 15.64 -2.44 9.83
N ASP A 106 15.20 -1.27 9.42
CA ASP A 106 15.20 -0.04 10.23
C ASP A 106 14.25 -0.12 11.44
N TYR A 107 13.23 -0.96 11.36
CA TYR A 107 12.22 -1.16 12.39
C TYR A 107 12.50 -2.36 13.32
N ALA A 108 13.66 -3.02 13.21
CA ALA A 108 14.03 -4.21 13.99
C ALA A 108 13.97 -4.01 15.52
N SER A 109 14.10 -2.76 16.00
CA SER A 109 14.06 -2.43 17.43
C SER A 109 12.68 -1.97 17.92
N TRP A 110 11.68 -1.91 17.03
CA TRP A 110 10.32 -1.54 17.38
C TRP A 110 9.55 -2.73 17.96
N ARG A 111 8.54 -2.47 18.78
CA ARG A 111 7.66 -3.51 19.28
C ARG A 111 6.67 -3.88 18.19
N VAL A 112 6.58 -5.15 17.87
CA VAL A 112 5.51 -5.67 17.01
C VAL A 112 4.23 -5.68 17.83
N ASP A 113 3.17 -5.09 17.29
CA ASP A 113 1.85 -5.03 17.90
C ASP A 113 0.91 -6.06 17.28
N ASP A 114 0.78 -6.04 15.97
CA ASP A 114 -0.04 -7.01 15.24
C ASP A 114 0.67 -7.52 13.99
N VAL A 115 0.16 -8.63 13.43
CA VAL A 115 0.70 -9.26 12.21
C VAL A 115 -0.43 -9.92 11.43
N ASP A 116 -0.59 -9.49 10.17
CA ASP A 116 -1.64 -9.99 9.29
C ASP A 116 -1.12 -10.61 8.00
N LEU A 117 -1.89 -11.58 7.54
CA LEU A 117 -1.74 -12.19 6.23
C LEU A 117 -2.88 -11.71 5.33
N LEU A 118 -2.54 -10.92 4.32
CA LEU A 118 -3.50 -10.37 3.37
C LEU A 118 -3.50 -11.19 2.07
N SER A 119 -4.56 -11.99 1.90
CA SER A 119 -4.83 -12.71 0.66
C SER A 119 -5.83 -11.93 -0.17
N ARG A 120 -5.48 -11.58 -1.42
CA ARG A 120 -6.28 -10.69 -2.27
C ARG A 120 -6.46 -11.30 -3.65
N ARG A 121 -7.64 -11.10 -4.23
CA ARG A 121 -7.97 -11.69 -5.53
C ARG A 121 -7.10 -11.13 -6.65
N GLY A 122 -6.34 -12.00 -7.30
CA GLY A 122 -5.50 -11.63 -8.45
C GLY A 122 -4.19 -10.94 -8.10
N LEU A 123 -3.92 -10.74 -6.81
CA LEU A 123 -2.69 -10.14 -6.32
C LEU A 123 -1.84 -11.16 -5.56
N GLU A 124 -0.58 -10.84 -5.37
CA GLU A 124 0.28 -11.59 -4.47
C GLU A 124 -0.17 -11.42 -3.01
N THR A 125 0.02 -12.47 -2.23
CA THR A 125 -0.16 -12.41 -0.79
C THR A 125 0.91 -11.50 -0.17
N VAL A 126 0.48 -10.61 0.72
CA VAL A 126 1.38 -9.73 1.47
C VAL A 126 1.18 -9.95 2.97
N TYR A 127 2.19 -9.55 3.74
CA TYR A 127 2.21 -9.63 5.19
C TYR A 127 2.31 -8.23 5.74
N SER A 128 1.35 -7.85 6.57
CA SER A 128 1.43 -6.63 7.37
C SER A 128 2.08 -6.91 8.71
N ILE A 129 2.94 -6.02 9.17
CA ILE A 129 3.51 -6.01 10.51
C ILE A 129 3.29 -4.61 11.08
N GLU A 130 2.41 -4.50 12.05
CA GLU A 130 2.25 -3.27 12.81
C GLU A 130 3.33 -3.18 13.88
N VAL A 131 3.98 -2.02 13.95
CA VAL A 131 5.07 -1.77 14.88
C VAL A 131 4.89 -0.45 15.59
N GLU A 132 5.22 -0.43 16.88
CA GLU A 132 5.15 0.78 17.70
C GLU A 132 6.48 1.12 18.38
N ARG A 133 6.71 2.42 18.57
CA ARG A 133 7.78 2.95 19.39
C ARG A 133 7.39 4.31 19.97
N GLY A 134 7.05 4.34 21.27
CA GLY A 134 6.56 5.55 21.95
C GLY A 134 5.17 5.92 21.48
N GLU A 135 5.02 7.06 20.80
CA GLU A 135 3.75 7.53 20.23
C GLU A 135 3.69 7.34 18.70
N SER A 136 4.67 6.67 18.12
CA SER A 136 4.74 6.43 16.69
C SER A 136 4.36 4.99 16.39
N GLU A 137 3.42 4.80 15.46
CA GLU A 137 2.95 3.51 14.97
C GLU A 137 3.13 3.49 13.45
N TYR A 138 3.59 2.34 12.93
CA TYR A 138 3.81 2.13 11.50
C TYR A 138 3.29 0.76 11.10
N GLU A 139 2.67 0.72 9.94
CA GLU A 139 2.38 -0.50 9.21
C GLU A 139 3.49 -0.76 8.18
N LEU A 140 4.01 -1.99 8.20
CA LEU A 140 5.07 -2.45 7.31
C LEU A 140 4.52 -3.57 6.43
N LEU A 141 4.41 -3.33 5.13
CA LEU A 141 3.96 -4.35 4.18
C LEU A 141 5.14 -5.09 3.54
N TYR A 142 5.10 -6.41 3.58
CA TYR A 142 6.13 -7.27 3.00
C TYR A 142 5.56 -8.26 1.99
N ALA A 143 6.24 -8.44 0.86
CA ALA A 143 6.02 -9.62 0.02
C ALA A 143 6.58 -10.88 0.71
N GLU A 144 6.10 -12.07 0.32
CA GLU A 144 6.48 -13.35 0.94
C GLU A 144 8.00 -13.62 0.94
N ASP A 145 8.73 -13.10 -0.03
CA ASP A 145 10.17 -13.21 -0.14
C ASP A 145 10.98 -12.19 0.68
N GLY A 146 10.29 -11.38 1.51
CA GLY A 146 10.86 -10.41 2.43
C GLY A 146 11.23 -9.06 1.79
N ILE A 147 10.73 -8.77 0.60
CA ILE A 147 10.84 -7.42 0.04
C ILE A 147 9.86 -6.52 0.81
N LEU A 148 10.37 -5.44 1.41
CA LEU A 148 9.56 -4.39 2.01
C LEU A 148 8.89 -3.59 0.88
N LEU A 149 7.56 -3.57 0.85
CA LEU A 149 6.75 -2.86 -0.13
C LEU A 149 6.48 -1.44 0.32
N SER A 150 6.03 -1.27 1.56
CA SER A 150 5.76 0.04 2.13
C SER A 150 6.03 0.06 3.63
N ALA A 151 6.25 1.28 4.17
CA ALA A 151 6.32 1.56 5.59
C ALA A 151 5.61 2.89 5.84
N LEU A 152 4.37 2.85 6.29
CA LEU A 152 3.52 4.01 6.46
C LEU A 152 3.17 4.21 7.93
N PRO A 153 2.99 5.47 8.39
CA PRO A 153 2.37 5.69 9.69
C PRO A 153 1.00 5.03 9.72
N ASP A 154 0.77 4.18 10.72
CA ASP A 154 -0.56 3.62 10.95
C ASP A 154 -1.49 4.72 11.46
N THR A 155 -2.63 4.89 10.81
CA THR A 155 -3.62 5.93 11.12
C THR A 155 -5.04 5.40 11.27
N ASP A 156 -5.28 4.13 10.95
CA ASP A 156 -6.62 3.51 10.86
C ASP A 156 -6.82 2.31 11.79
N GLY A 157 -5.76 1.87 12.49
CA GLY A 157 -5.86 0.84 13.51
C GLY A 157 -6.16 -0.56 12.95
N GLY A 158 -5.56 -0.89 11.79
CA GLY A 158 -5.59 -2.23 11.22
C GLY A 158 -6.83 -2.56 10.39
N ASP A 159 -7.55 -1.58 9.86
CA ASP A 159 -8.57 -1.81 8.83
C ASP A 159 -7.93 -1.76 7.43
N HIS A 160 -7.65 -2.93 6.85
CA HIS A 160 -7.04 -3.06 5.52
C HIS A 160 -8.04 -2.89 4.35
N ALA A 161 -9.16 -2.17 4.56
CA ALA A 161 -10.16 -1.95 3.52
C ALA A 161 -9.61 -1.15 2.31
N ASP A 162 -8.62 -0.34 2.53
CA ASP A 162 -7.88 0.40 1.48
C ASP A 162 -7.06 -0.51 0.57
N MET A 163 -6.73 -1.74 1.04
CA MET A 163 -5.99 -2.75 0.28
C MET A 163 -6.88 -3.66 -0.59
N LEU A 164 -8.18 -3.36 -0.69
CA LEU A 164 -9.10 -4.10 -1.57
C LEU A 164 -8.70 -3.96 -3.03
N PRO A 165 -8.53 -5.07 -3.78
CA PRO A 165 -7.99 -5.01 -5.14
C PRO A 165 -8.95 -4.32 -6.11
N SER A 166 -8.43 -3.40 -6.91
CA SER A 166 -9.13 -2.78 -8.03
C SER A 166 -9.15 -3.69 -9.25
N ASN A 167 -10.26 -3.67 -10.01
CA ASN A 167 -10.35 -4.38 -11.27
C ASN A 167 -9.56 -3.63 -12.36
N LEU A 168 -8.42 -4.18 -12.79
CA LEU A 168 -7.59 -3.57 -13.81
C LEU A 168 -8.20 -3.68 -15.23
N PRO A 169 -8.26 -2.58 -15.99
CA PRO A 169 -8.63 -2.60 -17.40
C PRO A 169 -7.70 -3.50 -18.24
N GLN A 170 -8.19 -4.00 -19.35
CA GLN A 170 -7.38 -4.82 -20.26
C GLN A 170 -6.14 -4.09 -20.77
N GLY A 171 -6.19 -2.76 -20.93
CA GLY A 171 -5.04 -1.94 -21.30
C GLY A 171 -3.89 -2.08 -20.31
N VAL A 172 -4.18 -1.94 -19.02
CA VAL A 172 -3.22 -2.10 -17.92
C VAL A 172 -2.65 -3.53 -17.92
N GLN A 173 -3.52 -4.55 -17.96
CA GLN A 173 -3.08 -5.96 -17.97
C GLN A 173 -2.16 -6.27 -19.18
N SER A 174 -2.49 -5.71 -20.35
CA SER A 174 -1.69 -5.87 -21.57
C SER A 174 -0.33 -5.18 -21.45
N TYR A 175 -0.29 -3.97 -20.86
CA TYR A 175 0.95 -3.25 -20.62
C TYR A 175 1.86 -4.03 -19.68
N LEU A 176 1.33 -4.50 -18.53
CA LEU A 176 2.08 -5.29 -17.57
C LEU A 176 2.66 -6.56 -18.20
N SER A 177 1.83 -7.33 -18.92
CA SER A 177 2.29 -8.56 -19.56
C SER A 177 3.33 -8.35 -20.66
N GLN A 178 3.34 -7.19 -21.30
CA GLN A 178 4.30 -6.84 -22.35
C GLN A 178 5.62 -6.30 -21.79
N HIS A 179 5.56 -5.44 -20.76
CA HIS A 179 6.73 -4.72 -20.26
C HIS A 179 7.32 -5.36 -19.00
N TYR A 180 6.51 -6.08 -18.22
CA TYR A 180 6.87 -6.70 -16.95
C TYR A 180 6.32 -8.13 -16.84
N PRO A 181 6.67 -9.04 -17.77
CA PRO A 181 6.04 -10.36 -17.88
C PRO A 181 6.28 -11.26 -16.66
N ASP A 182 7.36 -11.04 -15.91
CA ASP A 182 7.75 -11.83 -14.75
C ASP A 182 7.48 -11.09 -13.42
N ALA A 183 6.89 -9.90 -13.48
CA ALA A 183 6.59 -9.14 -12.28
C ALA A 183 5.35 -9.69 -11.56
N ARG A 184 5.37 -9.54 -10.24
CA ARG A 184 4.24 -9.87 -9.35
C ARG A 184 3.49 -8.59 -9.03
N VAL A 185 2.19 -8.59 -9.20
CA VAL A 185 1.34 -7.45 -8.81
C VAL A 185 1.03 -7.57 -7.34
N VAL A 186 1.44 -6.58 -6.57
CA VAL A 186 1.32 -6.58 -5.10
C VAL A 186 0.26 -5.63 -4.58
N ASP A 187 -0.09 -4.60 -5.36
CA ASP A 187 -1.23 -3.73 -5.03
C ASP A 187 -1.87 -3.11 -6.27
N THR A 188 -3.16 -2.72 -6.16
CA THR A 188 -3.90 -2.05 -7.22
C THR A 188 -4.94 -1.12 -6.64
N GLU A 189 -4.86 0.16 -6.97
CA GLU A 189 -5.81 1.18 -6.54
C GLU A 189 -6.42 1.90 -7.75
N PHE A 190 -7.65 2.43 -7.59
CA PHE A 190 -8.27 3.31 -8.57
C PHE A 190 -8.83 4.53 -7.85
N GLU A 191 -8.14 5.64 -7.97
CA GLU A 191 -8.56 6.89 -7.37
C GLU A 191 -8.54 8.03 -8.40
N ARG A 192 -9.60 8.86 -8.40
CA ARG A 192 -9.71 10.09 -9.24
C ARG A 192 -9.46 9.89 -10.73
N GLY A 193 -9.76 8.69 -11.23
CA GLY A 193 -9.61 8.38 -12.65
C GLY A 193 -8.22 7.89 -13.05
N VAL A 194 -7.38 7.54 -12.08
CA VAL A 194 -6.05 6.98 -12.26
C VAL A 194 -6.00 5.60 -11.62
N TYR A 195 -5.48 4.62 -12.34
CA TYR A 195 -5.08 3.34 -11.78
C TYR A 195 -3.63 3.44 -11.32
N GLU A 196 -3.41 3.09 -10.08
CA GLU A 196 -2.10 2.84 -9.50
C GLU A 196 -1.90 1.34 -9.38
N VAL A 197 -0.76 0.85 -9.84
CA VAL A 197 -0.40 -0.57 -9.80
C VAL A 197 0.99 -0.71 -9.24
N GLU A 198 1.11 -1.35 -8.10
CA GLU A 198 2.40 -1.67 -7.53
C GLU A 198 2.83 -3.07 -7.93
N ILE A 199 4.05 -3.19 -8.41
CA ILE A 199 4.63 -4.47 -8.84
C ILE A 199 6.01 -4.71 -8.21
N VAL A 200 6.33 -5.98 -8.03
CA VAL A 200 7.71 -6.42 -7.74
C VAL A 200 8.29 -7.05 -9.00
N ASP A 201 9.25 -6.36 -9.63
CA ASP A 201 10.01 -6.81 -10.78
C ASP A 201 11.41 -7.27 -10.33
N GLY A 202 11.58 -8.58 -10.21
CA GLY A 202 12.78 -9.18 -9.60
C GLY A 202 12.88 -8.85 -8.10
N ARG A 203 13.70 -7.87 -7.73
CA ARG A 203 13.82 -7.33 -6.37
C ARG A 203 13.51 -5.83 -6.28
N THR A 204 12.92 -5.28 -7.32
CA THR A 204 12.65 -3.86 -7.42
C THR A 204 11.15 -3.63 -7.34
N VAL A 205 10.74 -2.83 -6.39
CA VAL A 205 9.35 -2.34 -6.29
C VAL A 205 9.19 -1.19 -7.29
N ARG A 206 8.09 -1.21 -8.03
CA ARG A 206 7.73 -0.15 -8.99
C ARG A 206 6.27 0.19 -8.82
N GLU A 207 5.99 1.47 -8.84
CA GLU A 207 4.64 2.04 -8.94
C GLU A 207 4.39 2.45 -10.39
N LEU A 208 3.27 2.03 -10.96
CA LEU A 208 2.86 2.36 -12.31
C LEU A 208 1.52 3.07 -12.28
N LEU A 209 1.45 4.23 -12.93
CA LEU A 209 0.22 4.99 -13.08
C LEU A 209 -0.36 4.85 -14.49
N PHE A 210 -1.68 4.68 -14.56
CA PHE A 210 -2.44 4.59 -15.81
C PHE A 210 -3.67 5.49 -15.75
N ASP A 211 -4.07 6.06 -16.88
CA ASP A 211 -5.35 6.77 -16.96
C ASP A 211 -6.55 5.80 -16.89
N ALA A 212 -7.76 6.35 -16.85
CA ALA A 212 -9.00 5.57 -16.78
C ALA A 212 -9.23 4.65 -17.99
N ASP A 213 -8.61 4.94 -19.12
CA ASP A 213 -8.66 4.11 -20.34
C ASP A 213 -7.59 3.01 -20.32
N GLY A 214 -6.70 2.99 -19.34
CA GLY A 214 -5.61 2.04 -19.16
C GLY A 214 -4.36 2.37 -19.98
N ASN A 215 -4.17 3.64 -20.40
CA ASN A 215 -2.93 4.08 -21.01
C ASN A 215 -1.91 4.41 -19.92
N TRP A 216 -0.67 3.95 -20.11
CA TRP A 216 0.42 4.22 -19.17
C TRP A 216 0.78 5.72 -19.15
N LEU A 217 0.88 6.24 -17.95
CA LEU A 217 1.24 7.63 -17.66
C LEU A 217 2.65 7.76 -17.11
N GLU A 218 2.98 6.92 -16.12
CA GLU A 218 4.22 7.06 -15.37
C GLU A 218 4.65 5.71 -14.75
N THR A 219 5.96 5.53 -14.58
CA THR A 219 6.53 4.50 -13.69
C THR A 219 7.50 5.16 -12.74
N ARG A 220 7.36 4.92 -11.46
CA ARG A 220 8.26 5.33 -10.39
C ARG A 220 9.04 4.13 -9.88
N THR A 221 10.30 4.35 -9.62
CA THR A 221 11.18 3.34 -9.04
C THR A 221 12.09 4.01 -8.03
N GLU A 222 12.00 3.62 -6.77
CA GLU A 222 12.92 4.13 -5.75
C GLU A 222 14.37 3.77 -6.09
N VAL A 223 15.25 4.73 -5.97
CA VAL A 223 16.67 4.61 -6.28
C VAL A 223 17.50 4.98 -5.05
N ARG A 224 18.35 4.08 -4.61
CA ARG A 224 19.29 4.42 -3.53
C ARG A 224 20.08 5.66 -3.89
N VAL A 225 20.21 6.60 -2.97
CA VAL A 225 20.99 7.83 -3.16
C VAL A 225 22.41 7.55 -3.66
N SER A 226 23.04 6.47 -3.16
CA SER A 226 24.38 6.03 -3.60
C SER A 226 24.43 5.52 -5.05
N SER A 227 23.28 5.25 -5.66
CA SER A 227 23.15 4.76 -7.04
C SER A 227 22.78 5.87 -8.03
N LEU A 228 22.52 7.09 -7.54
CA LEU A 228 22.27 8.24 -8.40
C LEU A 228 23.48 8.56 -9.31
N PRO A 229 23.24 8.94 -10.56
CA PRO A 229 24.32 9.41 -11.45
C PRO A 229 25.10 10.57 -10.81
N ALA A 230 26.42 10.60 -11.00
CA ALA A 230 27.27 11.65 -10.45
C ALA A 230 26.81 13.07 -10.91
N ALA A 231 26.33 13.22 -12.15
CA ALA A 231 25.82 14.48 -12.66
C ALA A 231 24.56 14.95 -11.90
N VAL A 232 23.68 14.01 -11.47
CA VAL A 232 22.51 14.33 -10.66
C VAL A 232 22.94 14.82 -9.27
N LEU A 233 23.84 14.11 -8.61
CA LEU A 233 24.39 14.52 -7.31
C LEU A 233 25.11 15.88 -7.39
N ASP A 234 25.82 16.14 -8.48
CA ASP A 234 26.48 17.44 -8.71
C ASP A 234 25.48 18.56 -8.95
N ALA A 235 24.40 18.30 -9.69
CA ALA A 235 23.30 19.25 -9.89
C ALA A 235 22.63 19.62 -8.57
N VAL A 236 22.31 18.62 -7.72
CA VAL A 236 21.75 18.85 -6.37
C VAL A 236 22.70 19.71 -5.55
N ARG A 237 23.97 19.34 -5.49
CA ARG A 237 25.00 20.05 -4.70
C ARG A 237 25.19 21.52 -5.12
N THR A 238 25.01 21.81 -6.40
CA THR A 238 25.18 23.17 -6.95
C THR A 238 23.88 23.97 -7.02
N SER A 239 22.75 23.38 -6.70
CA SER A 239 21.45 24.03 -6.61
C SER A 239 21.33 24.92 -5.35
N GLU A 240 20.23 25.64 -5.24
CA GLU A 240 19.89 26.40 -4.02
C GLU A 240 19.71 25.49 -2.78
N TYR A 241 19.45 24.20 -2.98
CA TYR A 241 19.29 23.19 -1.95
C TYR A 241 20.59 22.41 -1.64
N GLY A 242 21.75 22.83 -2.13
CA GLY A 242 23.01 22.10 -2.02
C GLY A 242 23.52 21.85 -0.59
N SER A 243 22.93 22.48 0.43
CA SER A 243 23.20 22.24 1.86
C SER A 243 22.17 21.34 2.54
N TRP A 244 21.11 20.94 1.83
CA TRP A 244 20.06 20.08 2.33
C TRP A 244 20.46 18.61 2.24
N GLN A 245 19.81 17.75 3.02
CA GLN A 245 20.03 16.31 2.95
C GLN A 245 19.13 15.74 1.87
N ILE A 246 19.65 14.79 1.09
CA ILE A 246 18.82 13.97 0.22
C ILE A 246 18.17 12.92 1.12
N GLU A 247 16.87 12.96 1.21
CA GLU A 247 16.08 12.01 1.97
C GLU A 247 15.74 10.80 1.09
N ASP A 248 15.25 11.07 -0.14
CA ASP A 248 14.81 10.03 -1.06
C ASP A 248 15.07 10.42 -2.52
N ALA A 249 15.01 9.44 -3.41
CA ALA A 249 15.17 9.65 -4.84
C ALA A 249 14.43 8.58 -5.65
N ASP A 250 13.65 9.02 -6.64
CA ASP A 250 12.96 8.17 -7.59
C ASP A 250 13.48 8.35 -9.01
N LEU A 251 13.58 7.27 -9.75
CA LEU A 251 13.59 7.33 -11.20
C LEU A 251 12.15 7.38 -11.70
N VAL A 252 11.78 8.49 -12.31
CA VAL A 252 10.45 8.72 -12.90
C VAL A 252 10.54 8.58 -14.40
N GLN A 253 9.75 7.70 -14.98
CA GLN A 253 9.67 7.45 -16.42
C GLN A 253 8.26 7.76 -16.92
N THR A 254 8.16 8.48 -18.04
CA THR A 254 6.89 8.86 -18.68
C THR A 254 7.01 8.73 -20.20
N PRO A 255 5.91 8.82 -20.97
CA PRO A 255 5.98 8.87 -22.43
C PRO A 255 6.87 9.99 -22.99
N ASP A 256 7.04 11.09 -22.23
CA ASP A 256 7.81 12.28 -22.66
C ASP A 256 9.30 12.21 -22.27
N GLY A 257 9.71 11.22 -21.49
CA GLY A 257 11.10 11.04 -21.05
C GLY A 257 11.23 10.59 -19.60
N GLU A 258 12.46 10.65 -19.10
CA GLU A 258 12.77 10.23 -17.74
C GLU A 258 13.63 11.26 -17.00
N TRP A 259 13.50 11.26 -15.67
CA TRP A 259 14.30 12.10 -14.77
C TRP A 259 14.39 11.44 -13.39
N TYR A 260 15.32 11.90 -12.58
CA TYR A 260 15.36 11.61 -11.15
C TYR A 260 14.60 12.70 -10.41
N GLU A 261 13.64 12.31 -9.58
CA GLU A 261 13.01 13.19 -8.60
C GLU A 261 13.71 12.98 -7.27
N VAL A 262 14.38 14.03 -6.78
CA VAL A 262 15.18 13.97 -5.57
C VAL A 262 14.47 14.75 -4.49
N GLU A 263 14.12 14.10 -3.39
CA GLU A 263 13.53 14.72 -2.21
C GLU A 263 14.62 15.20 -1.26
N LEU A 264 14.49 16.43 -0.80
CA LEU A 264 15.50 17.13 -0.04
C LEU A 264 14.88 17.72 1.22
N GLU A 265 15.51 17.50 2.36
CA GLU A 265 15.09 18.04 3.65
C GLU A 265 16.10 19.06 4.18
N GLU A 266 15.61 20.21 4.67
CA GLU A 266 16.45 21.21 5.33
C GLU A 266 16.79 20.74 6.75
N PRO A 267 18.08 20.53 7.05
CA PRO A 267 18.49 20.16 8.39
C PRO A 267 18.08 21.23 9.41
N ARG A 268 17.16 20.96 10.34
CA ARG A 268 16.65 21.79 11.45
C ARG A 268 15.27 22.38 11.31
N THR A 269 14.62 22.37 10.16
CA THR A 269 13.33 23.06 9.98
C THR A 269 12.24 22.16 9.41
N ASP A 270 12.56 20.89 9.11
CA ASP A 270 11.67 19.90 8.49
C ASP A 270 11.00 20.43 7.19
N ARG A 271 11.67 21.40 6.52
CA ARG A 271 11.21 21.87 5.21
C ARG A 271 11.70 20.94 4.14
N GLU A 272 10.79 20.54 3.27
CA GLU A 272 11.05 19.65 2.15
C GLU A 272 11.10 20.45 0.83
N ALA A 273 11.89 19.97 -0.11
CA ALA A 273 11.91 20.42 -1.49
C ALA A 273 12.13 19.23 -2.42
N ARG A 274 11.62 19.34 -3.64
CA ARG A 274 11.79 18.31 -4.68
C ARG A 274 12.49 18.93 -5.87
N LEU A 275 13.51 18.24 -6.35
CA LEU A 275 14.28 18.63 -7.51
C LEU A 275 14.18 17.56 -8.58
N ARG A 276 13.78 17.96 -9.79
CA ARG A 276 13.75 17.05 -10.96
C ARG A 276 15.00 17.26 -11.77
N VAL A 277 15.76 16.18 -11.97
CA VAL A 277 17.07 16.25 -12.62
C VAL A 277 17.22 15.13 -13.62
N ARG A 278 17.58 15.43 -14.87
CA ARG A 278 17.91 14.42 -15.85
C ARG A 278 19.24 13.73 -15.50
N ALA A 279 19.46 12.53 -16.05
CA ALA A 279 20.69 11.76 -15.82
C ALA A 279 21.97 12.52 -16.19
N ASP A 280 21.90 13.52 -17.08
CA ASP A 280 23.02 14.38 -17.47
C ASP A 280 23.27 15.57 -16.52
N GLY A 281 22.44 15.73 -15.47
CA GLY A 281 22.50 16.81 -14.50
C GLY A 281 21.67 18.05 -14.87
N THR A 282 20.89 18.01 -15.94
CA THR A 282 20.00 19.12 -16.30
C THR A 282 18.83 19.18 -15.32
N ILE A 283 18.68 20.27 -14.58
CA ILE A 283 17.52 20.56 -13.72
C ILE A 283 16.34 20.98 -14.59
N LEU A 284 15.14 20.43 -14.33
CA LEU A 284 13.90 20.64 -15.10
C LEU A 284 13.02 21.72 -14.48
#